data_e8236bf1278eca928adbface4e664aeb
#
_entry.id   e8236bf1278eca928adbface4e664aeb
#
_cell.length_a   1.000
_cell.length_b   1.000
_cell.length_c   1.000
_cell.angle_alpha   90.00
_cell.angle_beta   90.00
_cell.angle_gamma   90.00
#
_symmetry.space_group_name_H-M   'P 1'
#
loop_
_entity.id
_entity.type
_entity.pdbx_description
1 polymer ?
#
loop_
_entity_poly.entity_id
_entity_poly.type
_entity_poly.pdbx_seq_one_letter_code
_entity_poly.pdbx_strand_id
1 'polypeptide(L)'
;MKICNLKISFLLTISALLLAISISLAQAQTPPPVPQFSRVQMVKLNPGMNDEWRKFYQTEIVPALKKGGVKQHSVWRVMQGNLREYVILTPLESLAQLDEASALAKALGEEAATALTKKHSRFFAEWHSYIIAGRPDLSIVPTSTDAPKLGLAAKTIVTPGRVQEWVRGFKENLLPVVQKAGVKGMLTGRIVFGGDPNEFRGLLLFDSYADISRFQDAYGKAAAELKLSPTAPAGIVVQNEFLVARYVPELSIRPEPQKAAK
;
A
#
# COMPACT_ATOMS: atom_id res chain seq x y z
N MET A 1 -74.39 2.00 5.27
CA MET A 1 -73.34 1.87 4.21
C MET A 1 -72.14 2.77 4.55
N LYS A 2 -71.36 2.50 5.61
CA LYS A 2 -70.19 3.30 6.05
C LYS A 2 -69.22 2.48 6.88
N ILE A 3 -68.78 1.26 6.44
CA ILE A 3 -67.79 0.42 7.18
C ILE A 3 -66.69 -0.09 6.25
N CYS A 4 -66.63 0.31 4.99
CA CYS A 4 -65.66 -0.27 4.06
C CYS A 4 -64.37 0.54 3.85
N ASN A 5 -64.25 1.79 4.33
CA ASN A 5 -63.12 2.67 4.03
C ASN A 5 -61.99 2.72 5.10
N LEU A 6 -62.16 2.02 6.25
CA LEU A 6 -61.16 2.11 7.34
C LEU A 6 -60.07 1.01 7.28
N LYS A 7 -60.31 -0.07 6.55
CA LYS A 7 -59.34 -1.20 6.46
C LYS A 7 -58.29 -1.02 5.38
N ILE A 8 -58.52 -0.19 4.38
CA ILE A 8 -57.60 0.04 3.25
C ILE A 8 -56.49 1.04 3.64
N SER A 9 -56.80 2.03 4.49
CA SER A 9 -55.79 3.01 4.94
C SER A 9 -54.73 2.42 5.89
N PHE A 10 -55.08 1.35 6.65
CA PHE A 10 -54.14 0.73 7.61
C PHE A 10 -53.13 -0.22 6.94
N LEU A 11 -53.49 -0.80 5.81
CA LEU A 11 -52.57 -1.69 5.03
C LEU A 11 -51.55 -0.88 4.22
N LEU A 12 -51.88 0.35 3.78
CA LEU A 12 -50.97 1.22 3.02
C LEU A 12 -49.89 1.85 3.90
N THR A 13 -50.17 2.09 5.19
CA THR A 13 -49.18 2.67 6.13
C THR A 13 -48.16 1.66 6.60
N ILE A 14 -48.49 0.36 6.68
CA ILE A 14 -47.54 -0.71 7.06
C ILE A 14 -46.58 -1.03 5.91
N SER A 15 -47.02 -0.95 4.65
CA SER A 15 -46.16 -1.17 3.48
C SER A 15 -45.14 -0.06 3.29
N ALA A 16 -45.45 1.21 3.64
CA ALA A 16 -44.51 2.32 3.57
C ALA A 16 -43.44 2.28 4.66
N LEU A 17 -43.76 1.70 5.84
CA LEU A 17 -42.82 1.58 6.95
C LEU A 17 -41.80 0.44 6.73
N LEU A 18 -42.15 -0.62 6.00
CA LEU A 18 -41.28 -1.73 5.65
C LEU A 18 -40.30 -1.38 4.51
N LEU A 19 -40.62 -0.39 3.67
CA LEU A 19 -39.72 0.07 2.60
C LEU A 19 -38.64 1.03 3.12
N ALA A 20 -38.83 1.67 4.28
CA ALA A 20 -37.84 2.57 4.88
C ALA A 20 -36.71 1.86 5.67
N ILE A 21 -36.87 0.58 5.96
CA ILE A 21 -35.88 -0.20 6.75
C ILE A 21 -34.82 -0.89 5.86
N SER A 22 -35.01 -0.87 4.54
CA SER A 22 -34.15 -1.64 3.61
C SER A 22 -32.98 -0.87 3.01
N ILE A 23 -32.69 0.37 3.41
CA ILE A 23 -31.58 1.18 2.81
C ILE A 23 -30.42 1.40 3.78
N SER A 24 -30.36 0.65 4.88
CA SER A 24 -29.13 0.57 5.67
C SER A 24 -28.26 -0.61 5.19
N LEU A 25 -28.11 -0.74 3.88
CA LEU A 25 -27.09 -1.60 3.30
C LEU A 25 -25.73 -0.97 3.59
N ALA A 26 -24.96 -1.66 4.41
CA ALA A 26 -23.58 -1.40 4.72
C ALA A 26 -22.88 -0.79 3.49
N GLN A 27 -22.49 0.47 3.58
CA GLN A 27 -21.47 1.01 2.70
C GLN A 27 -20.21 0.23 2.98
N ALA A 28 -20.01 -0.86 2.23
CA ALA A 28 -18.74 -1.57 2.21
C ALA A 28 -17.68 -0.51 1.91
N GLN A 29 -16.80 -0.25 2.88
CA GLN A 29 -15.71 0.68 2.70
C GLN A 29 -14.91 0.20 1.49
N THR A 30 -15.01 0.92 0.39
CA THR A 30 -14.20 0.63 -0.80
C THR A 30 -12.75 0.76 -0.39
N PRO A 31 -11.93 -0.29 -0.57
CA PRO A 31 -10.51 -0.19 -0.29
C PRO A 31 -9.92 1.03 -1.01
N PRO A 32 -8.98 1.75 -0.39
CA PRO A 32 -8.39 2.92 -1.04
C PRO A 32 -7.76 2.49 -2.36
N PRO A 33 -7.98 3.26 -3.44
CA PRO A 33 -7.41 2.97 -4.74
C PRO A 33 -5.88 2.96 -4.66
N VAL A 34 -5.22 2.26 -5.60
CA VAL A 34 -3.77 2.33 -5.75
C VAL A 34 -3.37 3.79 -5.97
N PRO A 35 -2.51 4.38 -5.12
CA PRO A 35 -2.11 5.78 -5.28
C PRO A 35 -1.47 6.02 -6.65
N GLN A 36 -1.81 7.14 -7.29
CA GLN A 36 -1.19 7.50 -8.57
C GLN A 36 0.31 7.68 -8.44
N PHE A 37 0.76 8.34 -7.36
CA PHE A 37 2.16 8.50 -7.03
C PHE A 37 2.41 8.20 -5.55
N SER A 38 3.61 7.72 -5.25
CA SER A 38 4.08 7.57 -3.87
C SER A 38 5.55 7.90 -3.77
N ARG A 39 5.92 8.62 -2.71
CA ARG A 39 7.31 8.71 -2.29
C ARG A 39 7.67 7.44 -1.54
N VAL A 40 8.73 6.79 -1.97
CA VAL A 40 9.31 5.64 -1.27
C VAL A 40 10.69 6.05 -0.77
N GLN A 41 10.92 5.81 0.51
CA GLN A 41 12.23 6.02 1.12
C GLN A 41 12.73 4.67 1.64
N MET A 42 13.94 4.33 1.29
CA MET A 42 14.67 3.21 1.88
C MET A 42 15.75 3.78 2.78
N VAL A 43 15.68 3.46 4.05
CA VAL A 43 16.64 3.92 5.05
C VAL A 43 17.33 2.72 5.68
N LYS A 44 18.66 2.81 5.80
CA LYS A 44 19.48 1.83 6.49
C LYS A 44 20.07 2.50 7.72
N LEU A 45 19.73 1.96 8.87
CA LEU A 45 20.17 2.53 10.14
C LEU A 45 21.64 2.22 10.42
N ASN A 46 22.31 3.13 11.12
CA ASN A 46 23.59 2.87 11.74
C ASN A 46 23.49 1.69 12.73
N PRO A 47 24.56 0.90 12.91
CA PRO A 47 24.57 -0.17 13.90
C PRO A 47 24.17 0.33 15.30
N GLY A 48 23.30 -0.43 15.98
CA GLY A 48 22.84 -0.12 17.33
C GLY A 48 21.76 0.98 17.45
N MET A 49 21.42 1.69 16.37
CA MET A 49 20.49 2.84 16.43
C MET A 49 19.00 2.47 16.29
N ASN A 50 18.66 1.20 16.17
CA ASN A 50 17.29 0.78 15.87
C ASN A 50 16.26 1.30 16.90
N ASP A 51 16.50 1.09 18.18
CA ASP A 51 15.49 1.40 19.21
C ASP A 51 15.40 2.90 19.47
N GLU A 52 16.55 3.60 19.42
CA GLU A 52 16.57 5.06 19.54
C GLU A 52 15.85 5.71 18.33
N TRP A 53 16.11 5.23 17.11
CA TRP A 53 15.43 5.72 15.93
C TRP A 53 13.92 5.47 15.97
N ARG A 54 13.48 4.27 16.37
CA ARG A 54 12.04 3.97 16.50
C ARG A 54 11.35 4.88 17.47
N LYS A 55 11.95 5.09 18.66
CA LYS A 55 11.43 6.01 19.66
C LYS A 55 11.35 7.44 19.10
N PHE A 56 12.44 7.93 18.51
CA PHE A 56 12.48 9.25 17.89
C PHE A 56 11.44 9.41 16.80
N TYR A 57 11.32 8.42 15.92
CA TYR A 57 10.35 8.46 14.81
C TYR A 57 8.92 8.51 15.34
N GLN A 58 8.60 7.68 16.31
CA GLN A 58 7.28 7.61 16.96
C GLN A 58 6.92 8.89 17.69
N THR A 59 7.85 9.50 18.41
CA THR A 59 7.57 10.64 19.30
C THR A 59 7.73 12.00 18.64
N GLU A 60 8.55 12.12 17.59
CA GLU A 60 8.84 13.39 16.94
C GLU A 60 8.36 13.44 15.47
N ILE A 61 8.66 12.41 14.67
CA ILE A 61 8.35 12.43 13.23
C ILE A 61 6.86 12.17 12.97
N VAL A 62 6.29 11.10 13.50
CA VAL A 62 4.87 10.74 13.26
C VAL A 62 3.91 11.84 13.67
N PRO A 63 4.03 12.47 14.88
CA PRO A 63 3.17 13.59 15.26
C PRO A 63 3.31 14.79 14.33
N ALA A 64 4.54 15.13 13.92
CA ALA A 64 4.79 16.24 13.01
C ALA A 64 4.18 15.98 11.62
N LEU A 65 4.31 14.76 11.08
CA LEU A 65 3.68 14.36 9.81
C LEU A 65 2.15 14.48 9.88
N LYS A 66 1.53 14.01 10.98
CA LYS A 66 0.07 14.15 11.20
C LYS A 66 -0.35 15.62 11.23
N LYS A 67 0.36 16.44 12.00
CA LYS A 67 0.10 17.89 12.09
C LYS A 67 0.29 18.58 10.75
N GLY A 68 1.24 18.12 9.92
CA GLY A 68 1.48 18.60 8.57
C GLY A 68 0.52 18.07 7.50
N GLY A 69 -0.54 17.35 7.91
CA GLY A 69 -1.64 16.92 7.04
C GLY A 69 -1.41 15.60 6.31
N VAL A 70 -0.40 14.80 6.69
CA VAL A 70 -0.20 13.47 6.10
C VAL A 70 -1.30 12.53 6.55
N LYS A 71 -2.12 12.07 5.60
CA LYS A 71 -3.27 11.19 5.86
C LYS A 71 -2.89 9.70 5.84
N GLN A 72 -1.86 9.35 5.08
CA GLN A 72 -1.38 7.97 4.95
C GLN A 72 0.13 7.92 4.86
N HIS A 73 0.73 7.03 5.65
CA HIS A 73 2.17 6.85 5.73
C HIS A 73 2.43 5.46 6.28
N SER A 74 3.16 4.62 5.59
CA SER A 74 3.40 3.25 6.03
C SER A 74 4.88 2.97 6.16
N VAL A 75 5.26 2.41 7.31
CA VAL A 75 6.62 2.04 7.65
C VAL A 75 6.72 0.53 7.76
N TRP A 76 7.72 -0.04 7.10
CA TRP A 76 7.96 -1.47 7.02
C TRP A 76 9.41 -1.75 7.44
N ARG A 77 9.60 -2.67 8.38
CA ARG A 77 10.93 -3.14 8.79
C ARG A 77 11.30 -4.39 8.01
N VAL A 78 12.46 -4.41 7.39
CA VAL A 78 12.97 -5.60 6.69
C VAL A 78 13.25 -6.72 7.70
N MET A 79 12.67 -7.90 7.43
CA MET A 79 12.78 -9.10 8.26
C MET A 79 13.65 -10.19 7.61
N GLN A 80 13.73 -10.19 6.28
CA GLN A 80 14.61 -11.03 5.48
C GLN A 80 15.24 -10.14 4.41
N GLY A 81 16.57 -10.09 4.39
CA GLY A 81 17.38 -9.13 3.66
C GLY A 81 18.30 -8.37 4.61
N ASN A 82 18.46 -7.06 4.44
CA ASN A 82 19.22 -6.23 5.37
C ASN A 82 18.36 -5.83 6.58
N LEU A 83 18.61 -6.44 7.73
CA LEU A 83 17.80 -6.28 8.95
C LEU A 83 17.83 -4.87 9.58
N ARG A 84 18.72 -3.99 9.11
CA ARG A 84 18.79 -2.59 9.53
C ARG A 84 18.00 -1.65 8.63
N GLU A 85 17.31 -2.20 7.62
CA GLU A 85 16.56 -1.40 6.66
C GLU A 85 15.09 -1.26 7.04
N TYR A 86 14.58 -0.09 6.67
CA TYR A 86 13.17 0.23 6.67
C TYR A 86 12.76 0.77 5.30
N VAL A 87 11.56 0.40 4.89
CA VAL A 87 10.90 0.94 3.70
C VAL A 87 9.74 1.80 4.16
N ILE A 88 9.72 3.05 3.73
CA ILE A 88 8.74 4.05 4.12
C ILE A 88 8.00 4.50 2.86
N LEU A 89 6.67 4.36 2.85
CA LEU A 89 5.84 4.75 1.72
C LEU A 89 4.88 5.86 2.14
N THR A 90 4.87 6.95 1.39
CA THR A 90 3.94 8.05 1.59
C THR A 90 3.27 8.36 0.24
N PRO A 91 1.97 8.08 0.09
CA PRO A 91 1.21 8.48 -1.08
C PRO A 91 1.27 9.99 -1.30
N LEU A 92 1.29 10.40 -2.57
CA LEU A 92 1.19 11.78 -3.01
C LEU A 92 -0.13 11.98 -3.74
N GLU A 93 -0.81 13.08 -3.49
CA GLU A 93 -2.03 13.45 -4.20
C GLU A 93 -1.73 13.81 -5.67
N SER A 94 -0.58 14.44 -5.90
CA SER A 94 -0.04 14.72 -7.24
C SER A 94 1.46 14.98 -7.17
N LEU A 95 2.14 15.06 -8.32
CA LEU A 95 3.54 15.49 -8.37
C LEU A 95 3.71 16.95 -7.95
N ALA A 96 2.71 17.82 -8.19
CA ALA A 96 2.75 19.22 -7.78
C ALA A 96 2.89 19.40 -6.25
N GLN A 97 2.51 18.39 -5.47
CA GLN A 97 2.73 18.39 -4.02
C GLN A 97 4.22 18.44 -3.64
N LEU A 98 5.12 18.09 -4.56
CA LEU A 98 6.57 18.17 -4.35
C LEU A 98 7.12 19.60 -4.40
N ASP A 99 6.37 20.53 -5.02
CA ASP A 99 6.72 21.96 -5.12
C ASP A 99 6.28 22.72 -3.85
N GLU A 100 5.44 22.11 -3.01
CA GLU A 100 4.96 22.70 -1.77
C GLU A 100 5.95 22.53 -0.62
N ALA A 101 5.76 23.32 0.44
CA ALA A 101 6.45 23.10 1.71
C ALA A 101 6.21 21.66 2.20
N SER A 102 7.27 21.03 2.72
CA SER A 102 7.18 19.67 3.24
C SER A 102 6.16 19.56 4.38
N ALA A 103 5.63 18.36 4.64
CA ALA A 103 4.71 18.16 5.77
C ALA A 103 5.33 18.58 7.11
N LEU A 104 6.64 18.38 7.27
CA LEU A 104 7.35 18.86 8.47
C LEU A 104 7.40 20.38 8.54
N ALA A 105 7.66 21.04 7.40
CA ALA A 105 7.68 22.51 7.33
C ALA A 105 6.28 23.12 7.57
N LYS A 106 5.23 22.50 7.01
CA LYS A 106 3.83 22.87 7.29
C LYS A 106 3.47 22.73 8.78
N ALA A 107 4.01 21.72 9.45
CA ALA A 107 3.74 21.46 10.86
C ALA A 107 4.49 22.36 11.84
N LEU A 108 5.77 22.66 11.55
CA LEU A 108 6.74 23.19 12.49
C LEU A 108 7.34 24.55 12.07
N GLY A 109 7.19 24.95 10.80
CA GLY A 109 7.96 26.01 10.15
C GLY A 109 9.30 25.48 9.60
N GLU A 110 9.89 26.21 8.64
CA GLU A 110 11.08 25.75 7.89
C GLU A 110 12.30 25.48 8.79
N GLU A 111 12.59 26.40 9.72
CA GLU A 111 13.76 26.28 10.60
C GLU A 111 13.67 25.04 11.50
N ALA A 112 12.54 24.84 12.17
CA ALA A 112 12.35 23.69 13.05
C ALA A 112 12.28 22.37 12.26
N ALA A 113 11.70 22.36 11.06
CA ALA A 113 11.68 21.20 10.17
C ALA A 113 13.09 20.83 9.71
N THR A 114 13.92 21.80 9.37
CA THR A 114 15.32 21.59 9.01
C THR A 114 16.11 21.02 10.20
N ALA A 115 15.95 21.58 11.39
CA ALA A 115 16.58 21.06 12.60
C ALA A 115 16.15 19.61 12.92
N LEU A 116 14.85 19.30 12.77
CA LEU A 116 14.32 17.95 12.97
C LEU A 116 14.88 16.96 11.93
N THR A 117 14.95 17.38 10.66
CA THR A 117 15.52 16.55 9.58
C THR A 117 17.01 16.28 9.82
N LYS A 118 17.78 17.28 10.27
CA LYS A 118 19.18 17.11 10.65
C LYS A 118 19.34 16.14 11.83
N LYS A 119 18.47 16.24 12.82
CA LYS A 119 18.44 15.30 13.95
C LYS A 119 18.09 13.88 13.49
N HIS A 120 17.18 13.74 12.51
CA HIS A 120 16.77 12.47 11.94
C HIS A 120 17.89 11.81 11.12
N SER A 121 18.62 12.60 10.31
CA SER A 121 19.66 12.08 9.41
C SER A 121 20.82 11.37 10.12
N ARG A 122 21.08 11.69 11.41
CA ARG A 122 22.15 11.06 12.21
C ARG A 122 21.97 9.54 12.39
N PHE A 123 20.74 9.04 12.25
CA PHE A 123 20.43 7.62 12.40
C PHE A 123 20.81 6.79 11.20
N PHE A 124 21.06 7.39 10.04
CA PHE A 124 21.19 6.70 8.78
C PHE A 124 22.61 6.48 8.35
N ALA A 125 22.93 5.23 7.98
CA ALA A 125 24.09 4.89 7.17
C ALA A 125 23.82 5.16 5.67
N GLU A 126 22.57 4.91 5.23
CA GLU A 126 22.13 5.12 3.86
C GLU A 126 20.69 5.63 3.86
N TRP A 127 20.40 6.56 2.93
CA TRP A 127 19.05 7.08 2.73
C TRP A 127 18.81 7.31 1.24
N HIS A 128 17.93 6.51 0.66
CA HIS A 128 17.49 6.64 -0.72
C HIS A 128 16.02 7.06 -0.77
N SER A 129 15.71 7.98 -1.67
CA SER A 129 14.33 8.44 -1.91
C SER A 129 14.03 8.43 -3.39
N TYR A 130 12.91 7.85 -3.76
CA TYR A 130 12.42 7.83 -5.14
C TYR A 130 10.91 7.98 -5.19
N ILE A 131 10.40 8.40 -6.36
CA ILE A 131 8.97 8.49 -6.64
C ILE A 131 8.61 7.32 -7.54
N ILE A 132 7.56 6.62 -7.17
CA ILE A 132 6.94 5.58 -7.97
C ILE A 132 5.59 6.07 -8.50
N ALA A 133 5.29 5.75 -9.76
CA ALA A 133 3.95 5.82 -10.30
C ALA A 133 3.26 4.49 -10.05
N GLY A 134 2.12 4.51 -9.37
CA GLY A 134 1.29 3.33 -9.15
C GLY A 134 0.78 2.76 -10.48
N ARG A 135 0.67 1.44 -10.55
CA ARG A 135 0.18 0.69 -11.70
C ARG A 135 -1.06 -0.10 -11.31
N PRO A 136 -2.25 0.54 -11.29
CA PRO A 136 -3.51 -0.14 -10.95
C PRO A 136 -3.75 -1.36 -11.83
N ASP A 137 -3.33 -1.29 -13.09
CA ASP A 137 -3.44 -2.34 -14.09
C ASP A 137 -2.51 -3.56 -13.86
N LEU A 138 -1.55 -3.44 -12.94
CA LEU A 138 -0.64 -4.50 -12.49
C LEU A 138 -0.81 -4.79 -10.98
N SER A 139 -1.89 -4.31 -10.37
CA SER A 139 -2.13 -4.42 -8.95
C SER A 139 -3.40 -5.21 -8.65
N ILE A 140 -3.47 -5.79 -7.47
CA ILE A 140 -4.66 -6.40 -6.89
C ILE A 140 -5.00 -5.57 -5.66
N VAL A 141 -6.09 -4.80 -5.75
CA VAL A 141 -6.51 -3.93 -4.64
C VAL A 141 -6.90 -4.80 -3.45
N PRO A 142 -6.40 -4.52 -2.24
CA PRO A 142 -6.78 -5.28 -1.05
C PRO A 142 -8.29 -5.24 -0.83
N THR A 143 -8.89 -6.38 -0.50
CA THR A 143 -10.33 -6.49 -0.20
C THR A 143 -10.66 -6.14 1.26
N SER A 144 -9.65 -6.11 2.14
CA SER A 144 -9.78 -5.74 3.55
C SER A 144 -9.15 -4.38 3.84
N THR A 145 -9.79 -3.63 4.72
CA THR A 145 -9.24 -2.40 5.29
C THR A 145 -8.26 -2.64 6.44
N ASP A 146 -8.11 -3.90 6.88
CA ASP A 146 -7.18 -4.26 7.94
C ASP A 146 -5.72 -4.01 7.52
N ALA A 147 -4.89 -3.60 8.48
CA ALA A 147 -3.47 -3.46 8.22
C ALA A 147 -2.85 -4.83 7.94
N PRO A 148 -2.17 -5.01 6.80
CA PRO A 148 -1.38 -6.22 6.60
C PRO A 148 -0.25 -6.27 7.64
N LYS A 149 0.17 -7.48 8.04
CA LYS A 149 1.25 -7.64 9.02
C LYS A 149 2.61 -7.86 8.37
N LEU A 150 2.62 -8.50 7.21
CA LEU A 150 3.81 -8.78 6.42
C LEU A 150 3.62 -8.34 4.97
N GLY A 151 4.71 -7.93 4.34
CA GLY A 151 4.80 -7.65 2.92
C GLY A 151 5.95 -8.46 2.30
N LEU A 152 5.68 -9.16 1.21
CA LEU A 152 6.72 -9.67 0.32
C LEU A 152 6.95 -8.60 -0.74
N ALA A 153 8.04 -7.85 -0.59
CA ALA A 153 8.41 -6.80 -1.52
C ALA A 153 9.29 -7.36 -2.63
N ALA A 154 9.00 -6.97 -3.86
CA ALA A 154 9.74 -7.34 -5.05
C ALA A 154 10.35 -6.09 -5.69
N LYS A 155 11.60 -6.22 -6.15
CA LYS A 155 12.26 -5.31 -7.06
C LYS A 155 12.52 -6.06 -8.35
N THR A 156 12.05 -5.52 -9.46
CA THR A 156 12.26 -6.10 -10.79
C THR A 156 12.84 -5.04 -11.72
N ILE A 157 14.01 -5.28 -12.28
CA ILE A 157 14.61 -4.44 -13.32
C ILE A 157 14.40 -5.13 -14.65
N VAL A 158 13.71 -4.45 -15.55
CA VAL A 158 13.39 -4.93 -16.89
C VAL A 158 14.46 -4.45 -17.88
N THR A 159 14.81 -5.29 -18.83
CA THR A 159 15.75 -4.94 -19.91
C THR A 159 15.25 -3.69 -20.65
N PRO A 160 16.12 -2.67 -20.84
CA PRO A 160 15.76 -1.48 -21.62
C PRO A 160 15.16 -1.83 -22.98
N GLY A 161 14.06 -1.14 -23.34
CA GLY A 161 13.30 -1.42 -24.57
C GLY A 161 12.27 -2.56 -24.47
N ARG A 162 12.32 -3.42 -23.44
CA ARG A 162 11.40 -4.56 -23.27
C ARG A 162 10.31 -4.37 -22.23
N VAL A 163 10.14 -3.14 -21.72
CA VAL A 163 9.14 -2.81 -20.66
C VAL A 163 7.72 -3.19 -21.08
N GLN A 164 7.32 -2.91 -22.34
CA GLN A 164 5.96 -3.23 -22.79
C GLN A 164 5.72 -4.73 -22.90
N GLU A 165 6.73 -5.48 -23.29
CA GLU A 165 6.67 -6.94 -23.34
C GLU A 165 6.54 -7.54 -21.95
N TRP A 166 7.33 -7.03 -20.98
CA TRP A 166 7.23 -7.44 -19.58
C TRP A 166 5.85 -7.13 -18.99
N VAL A 167 5.31 -5.91 -19.22
CA VAL A 167 3.98 -5.51 -18.76
C VAL A 167 2.89 -6.41 -19.31
N ARG A 168 2.96 -6.76 -20.60
CA ARG A 168 2.00 -7.68 -21.21
C ARG A 168 2.08 -9.06 -20.57
N GLY A 169 3.28 -9.64 -20.46
CA GLY A 169 3.49 -10.95 -19.83
C GLY A 169 3.06 -10.97 -18.36
N PHE A 170 3.28 -9.85 -17.63
CA PHE A 170 2.81 -9.71 -16.26
C PHE A 170 1.26 -9.78 -16.19
N LYS A 171 0.56 -9.05 -17.05
CA LYS A 171 -0.91 -9.04 -17.10
C LYS A 171 -1.50 -10.38 -17.54
N GLU A 172 -0.94 -10.97 -18.56
CA GLU A 172 -1.48 -12.18 -19.19
C GLU A 172 -1.14 -13.46 -18.44
N ASN A 173 0.02 -13.50 -17.77
CA ASN A 173 0.52 -14.72 -17.14
C ASN A 173 0.63 -14.61 -15.61
N LEU A 174 1.31 -13.58 -15.07
CA LEU A 174 1.59 -13.50 -13.66
C LEU A 174 0.36 -13.09 -12.83
N LEU A 175 -0.31 -12.01 -13.24
CA LEU A 175 -1.42 -11.43 -12.48
C LEU A 175 -2.58 -12.41 -12.26
N PRO A 176 -3.05 -13.17 -13.27
CA PRO A 176 -4.10 -14.18 -13.09
C PRO A 176 -3.70 -15.29 -12.12
N VAL A 177 -2.43 -15.72 -12.17
CA VAL A 177 -1.90 -16.76 -11.26
C VAL A 177 -1.87 -16.25 -9.82
N VAL A 178 -1.38 -15.03 -9.59
CA VAL A 178 -1.33 -14.39 -8.25
C VAL A 178 -2.75 -14.21 -7.69
N GLN A 179 -3.69 -13.76 -8.53
CA GLN A 179 -5.10 -13.62 -8.15
C GLN A 179 -5.71 -14.96 -7.73
N LYS A 180 -5.53 -15.99 -8.54
CA LYS A 180 -6.06 -17.34 -8.28
C LYS A 180 -5.41 -17.99 -7.04
N ALA A 181 -4.15 -17.67 -6.77
CA ALA A 181 -3.44 -18.13 -5.57
C ALA A 181 -3.94 -17.47 -4.27
N GLY A 182 -4.82 -16.46 -4.36
CA GLY A 182 -5.54 -15.91 -3.20
C GLY A 182 -4.72 -14.93 -2.36
N VAL A 183 -3.83 -14.13 -2.98
CA VAL A 183 -3.16 -13.04 -2.27
C VAL A 183 -4.19 -12.00 -1.78
N LYS A 184 -4.00 -11.44 -0.58
CA LYS A 184 -4.89 -10.41 -0.02
C LYS A 184 -4.86 -9.10 -0.78
N GLY A 185 -3.74 -8.79 -1.39
CA GLY A 185 -3.52 -7.61 -2.20
C GLY A 185 -2.11 -7.60 -2.75
N MET A 186 -1.93 -6.93 -3.88
CA MET A 186 -0.63 -6.70 -4.50
C MET A 186 -0.61 -5.28 -5.05
N LEU A 187 0.29 -4.46 -4.55
CA LEU A 187 0.51 -3.11 -5.04
C LEU A 187 1.74 -3.12 -5.94
N THR A 188 1.61 -2.57 -7.13
CA THR A 188 2.72 -2.48 -8.09
C THR A 188 2.90 -1.05 -8.55
N GLY A 189 4.14 -0.62 -8.71
CA GLY A 189 4.49 0.69 -9.23
C GLY A 189 5.80 0.66 -10.02
N ARG A 190 6.01 1.69 -10.84
CA ARG A 190 7.22 1.90 -11.62
C ARG A 190 7.96 3.13 -11.12
N ILE A 191 9.27 3.09 -11.01
CA ILE A 191 10.07 4.26 -10.66
C ILE A 191 9.97 5.30 -11.78
N VAL A 192 9.69 6.55 -11.38
CA VAL A 192 9.65 7.70 -12.28
C VAL A 192 10.75 8.72 -11.98
N PHE A 193 11.17 8.84 -10.71
CA PHE A 193 12.28 9.71 -10.31
C PHE A 193 13.11 9.05 -9.22
N GLY A 194 14.41 9.30 -9.21
CA GLY A 194 15.34 8.89 -8.16
C GLY A 194 15.91 7.48 -8.30
N GLY A 195 15.65 6.76 -9.39
CA GLY A 195 16.16 5.42 -9.67
C GLY A 195 16.07 5.03 -11.14
N ASP A 196 16.18 3.74 -11.44
CA ASP A 196 16.13 3.23 -12.80
C ASP A 196 14.68 3.30 -13.35
N PRO A 197 14.44 3.95 -14.51
CA PRO A 197 13.12 4.02 -15.12
C PRO A 197 12.59 2.66 -15.60
N ASN A 198 13.42 1.62 -15.67
CA ASN A 198 13.02 0.25 -16.00
C ASN A 198 12.73 -0.59 -14.75
N GLU A 199 12.82 0.01 -13.56
CA GLU A 199 12.57 -0.67 -12.31
C GLU A 199 11.09 -0.61 -11.90
N PHE A 200 10.57 -1.78 -11.56
CA PHE A 200 9.25 -1.97 -10.96
C PHE A 200 9.39 -2.43 -9.51
N ARG A 201 8.49 -1.96 -8.68
CA ARG A 201 8.36 -2.36 -7.28
C ARG A 201 7.00 -2.98 -7.06
N GLY A 202 7.00 -4.15 -6.43
CA GLY A 202 5.79 -4.87 -6.01
C GLY A 202 5.76 -5.06 -4.51
N LEU A 203 4.56 -5.12 -3.92
CA LEU A 203 4.34 -5.44 -2.52
C LEU A 203 3.11 -6.35 -2.40
N LEU A 204 3.33 -7.63 -2.15
CA LEU A 204 2.27 -8.60 -1.85
C LEU A 204 2.00 -8.59 -0.35
N LEU A 205 0.74 -8.59 0.03
CA LEU A 205 0.29 -8.39 1.41
C LEU A 205 -0.15 -9.69 2.06
N PHE A 206 0.38 -9.96 3.27
CA PHE A 206 0.12 -11.17 4.06
C PHE A 206 -0.06 -10.84 5.54
N ASP A 207 -0.62 -11.76 6.33
CA ASP A 207 -0.73 -11.62 7.79
C ASP A 207 0.34 -12.45 8.53
N SER A 208 0.89 -13.48 7.88
CA SER A 208 1.86 -14.38 8.52
C SER A 208 2.79 -15.04 7.51
N TYR A 209 3.89 -15.59 7.98
CA TYR A 209 4.76 -16.47 7.17
C TYR A 209 4.04 -17.73 6.70
N ALA A 210 3.10 -18.25 7.50
CA ALA A 210 2.28 -19.38 7.08
C ALA A 210 1.39 -19.02 5.88
N ASP A 211 0.90 -17.76 5.78
CA ASP A 211 0.17 -17.30 4.59
C ASP A 211 1.06 -17.23 3.37
N ILE A 212 2.32 -16.79 3.54
CA ILE A 212 3.30 -16.78 2.45
C ILE A 212 3.54 -18.22 1.95
N SER A 213 3.71 -19.17 2.85
CA SER A 213 3.88 -20.58 2.47
C SER A 213 2.67 -21.13 1.73
N ARG A 214 1.46 -20.90 2.26
CA ARG A 214 0.22 -21.32 1.57
C ARG A 214 0.06 -20.69 0.20
N PHE A 215 0.42 -19.41 0.08
CA PHE A 215 0.42 -18.72 -1.20
C PHE A 215 1.39 -19.35 -2.20
N GLN A 216 2.61 -19.73 -1.78
CA GLN A 216 3.59 -20.38 -2.65
C GLN A 216 3.07 -21.72 -3.20
N ASP A 217 2.43 -22.54 -2.32
CA ASP A 217 1.82 -23.80 -2.74
C ASP A 217 0.65 -23.59 -3.70
N ALA A 218 -0.22 -22.60 -3.39
CA ALA A 218 -1.36 -22.25 -4.23
C ALA A 218 -0.94 -21.64 -5.57
N TYR A 219 0.16 -20.88 -5.59
CA TYR A 219 0.72 -20.26 -6.80
C TYR A 219 1.14 -21.30 -7.84
N GLY A 220 1.87 -22.35 -7.41
CA GLY A 220 2.25 -23.44 -8.31
C GLY A 220 1.03 -24.20 -8.88
N LYS A 221 0.03 -24.48 -8.02
CA LYS A 221 -1.23 -25.12 -8.45
C LYS A 221 -2.01 -24.24 -9.43
N ALA A 222 -2.14 -22.93 -9.12
CA ALA A 222 -2.83 -21.98 -9.97
C ALA A 222 -2.18 -21.85 -11.35
N ALA A 223 -0.85 -21.81 -11.42
CA ALA A 223 -0.10 -21.79 -12.68
C ALA A 223 -0.40 -23.03 -13.54
N ALA A 224 -0.38 -24.21 -12.93
CA ALA A 224 -0.67 -25.48 -13.62
C ALA A 224 -2.12 -25.55 -14.12
N GLU A 225 -3.09 -25.18 -13.27
CA GLU A 225 -4.51 -25.19 -13.64
C GLU A 225 -4.86 -24.19 -14.73
N LEU A 226 -4.26 -23.01 -14.71
CA LEU A 226 -4.44 -21.99 -15.75
C LEU A 226 -3.62 -22.27 -17.02
N LYS A 227 -2.68 -23.23 -16.96
CA LYS A 227 -1.71 -23.51 -18.02
C LYS A 227 -0.89 -22.26 -18.41
N LEU A 228 -0.57 -21.42 -17.42
CA LEU A 228 0.19 -20.20 -17.59
C LEU A 228 1.61 -20.38 -17.04
N SER A 229 2.59 -19.75 -17.72
CA SER A 229 3.95 -19.61 -17.19
C SER A 229 4.08 -18.22 -16.55
N PRO A 230 4.12 -18.10 -15.22
CA PRO A 230 4.26 -16.81 -14.56
C PRO A 230 5.69 -16.27 -14.55
N THR A 231 6.62 -16.98 -15.20
CA THR A 231 8.02 -16.57 -15.38
C THR A 231 8.16 -15.73 -16.63
N ALA A 232 8.88 -14.63 -16.52
CA ALA A 232 9.24 -13.82 -17.69
C ALA A 232 10.14 -14.63 -18.62
N PRO A 233 9.98 -14.53 -19.96
CA PRO A 233 10.90 -15.11 -20.91
C PRO A 233 12.35 -14.64 -20.67
N ALA A 234 13.32 -15.45 -21.11
CA ALA A 234 14.73 -15.13 -20.95
C ALA A 234 15.09 -13.77 -21.54
N GLY A 235 15.93 -13.02 -20.87
CA GLY A 235 16.41 -11.71 -21.29
C GLY A 235 15.43 -10.55 -21.14
N ILE A 236 14.21 -10.77 -20.61
CA ILE A 236 13.27 -9.68 -20.29
C ILE A 236 13.58 -9.05 -18.93
N VAL A 237 13.94 -9.85 -17.93
CA VAL A 237 14.27 -9.38 -16.59
C VAL A 237 15.77 -9.46 -16.40
N VAL A 238 16.39 -8.34 -16.04
CA VAL A 238 17.82 -8.24 -15.71
C VAL A 238 18.06 -8.63 -14.26
N GLN A 239 17.18 -8.20 -13.35
CA GLN A 239 17.32 -8.42 -11.92
C GLN A 239 15.96 -8.61 -11.28
N ASN A 240 15.88 -9.58 -10.37
CA ASN A 240 14.70 -9.78 -9.54
C ASN A 240 15.14 -10.08 -8.10
N GLU A 241 14.70 -9.26 -7.17
CA GLU A 241 15.01 -9.37 -5.75
C GLU A 241 13.73 -9.39 -4.93
N PHE A 242 13.77 -10.20 -3.86
CA PHE A 242 12.65 -10.26 -2.91
C PHE A 242 13.16 -10.02 -1.50
N LEU A 243 12.35 -9.32 -0.71
CA LEU A 243 12.56 -9.20 0.72
C LEU A 243 11.23 -9.34 1.45
N VAL A 244 11.28 -9.81 2.69
CA VAL A 244 10.11 -9.82 3.57
C VAL A 244 10.24 -8.66 4.55
N ALA A 245 9.19 -7.85 4.64
CA ALA A 245 9.12 -6.74 5.57
C ALA A 245 7.88 -6.86 6.47
N ARG A 246 8.02 -6.42 7.71
CA ARG A 246 6.93 -6.33 8.69
C ARG A 246 6.40 -4.92 8.76
N TYR A 247 5.10 -4.77 8.69
CA TYR A 247 4.44 -3.50 8.94
C TYR A 247 4.64 -3.05 10.39
N VAL A 248 4.92 -1.76 10.59
CA VAL A 248 5.20 -1.16 11.91
C VAL A 248 4.10 -0.14 12.23
N PRO A 249 3.01 -0.57 12.89
CA PRO A 249 1.83 0.28 13.11
C PRO A 249 2.14 1.56 13.86
N GLU A 250 2.99 1.50 14.88
CA GLU A 250 3.34 2.63 15.75
C GLU A 250 4.15 3.73 15.04
N LEU A 251 4.77 3.40 13.90
CA LEU A 251 5.50 4.36 13.05
C LEU A 251 4.69 4.79 11.82
N SER A 252 3.48 4.28 11.68
CA SER A 252 2.65 4.46 10.49
C SER A 252 1.45 5.36 10.77
N ILE A 253 0.91 5.98 9.72
CA ILE A 253 -0.32 6.77 9.75
C ILE A 253 -1.29 6.08 8.80
N ARG A 254 -2.50 5.78 9.26
CA ARG A 254 -3.59 5.27 8.43
C ARG A 254 -4.72 6.27 8.42
N PRO A 255 -5.47 6.35 7.31
CA PRO A 255 -6.72 7.10 7.31
C PRO A 255 -7.61 6.59 8.43
N GLU A 256 -8.24 7.51 9.17
CA GLU A 256 -9.29 7.10 10.10
C GLU A 256 -10.41 6.42 9.32
N PRO A 257 -10.99 5.31 9.86
CA PRO A 257 -12.18 4.74 9.27
C PRO A 257 -13.22 5.85 9.15
N GLN A 258 -13.72 6.09 7.94
CA GLN A 258 -14.84 7.02 7.78
C GLN A 258 -15.96 6.54 8.69
N LYS A 259 -16.26 7.30 9.75
CA LYS A 259 -17.44 7.05 10.56
C LYS A 259 -18.63 7.11 9.59
N ALA A 260 -19.38 6.02 9.50
CA ALA A 260 -20.63 6.01 8.76
C ALA A 260 -21.43 7.24 9.20
N ALA A 261 -21.75 8.11 8.24
CA ALA A 261 -22.62 9.23 8.50
C ALA A 261 -23.92 8.69 9.11
N LYS A 262 -24.21 9.14 10.35
CA LYS A 262 -25.43 8.77 11.07
C LYS A 262 -26.66 9.39 10.39
#